data_e67e5da8b291cba870b7f9730a8bf514
#
_entry.id   e67e5da8b291cba870b7f9730a8bf514
#
_cell.length_a   1.000
_cell.length_b   1.000
_cell.length_c   1.000
_cell.angle_alpha   90.00
_cell.angle_beta   90.00
_cell.angle_gamma   90.00
#
_symmetry.space_group_name_H-M   'P 1'
#
loop_
_entity.id
_entity.type
_entity.pdbx_description
1 polymer ?
#
loop_
_entity_poly.entity_id
_entity_poly.type
_entity_poly.pdbx_seq_one_letter_code
_entity_poly.pdbx_strand_id
1 'polypeptide(L)'
;MKTFYLGLLSAALLTTGLEASAQTKPAAKPTSKPAAKSAAAPAVASAPKETPPPGSTPRDFALPAKEEFELPNGLKARLVPYGQVPKVTMMVAIQAGNVHEGADEVGVADLVGKLMNEGTSTLNATQLADKVARMGGSLNISVGQDQTNIWASCLSEFAPELAALMAEVVQHPALPASELPRIKSDFKRQMNLARAQPSTQARQKFTASLYGNHPYGRPIPTDAAIDALTMEQVKAFYQNQYGAQRTSVYVAGKFDQAALRQAITKSWSDWTKGPVPHIEIAKAQIRPDVMTIDRPSAPQSTIVIGMPVVDPSHPDYMKVRVMNSLLGGSFGSRITRNIREDKGYTYSPYSFIETHYRAGNWSQNADVTTQETGNSLKEIVYEIERLQKTPPTTEELKGIQNYESGLFVLRNSTPSGIIGQLNSLDLHGLPDSYLTEQVKNINAVTPQQVSETARKYVRPEAMTIVVVGDKKIIDPQIKKFKDSRKKAL
;
A
#
# COMPACT_ATOMS: atom_id res chain seq x y z
N MET A 1 -8.78 -39.21 -33.62
CA MET A 1 -9.89 -39.92 -32.92
C MET A 1 -9.79 -39.69 -31.42
N LYS A 2 -10.88 -39.17 -30.86
CA LYS A 2 -11.29 -39.04 -29.46
C LYS A 2 -10.54 -38.01 -28.55
N THR A 3 -11.15 -36.90 -28.51
CA THR A 3 -11.34 -35.83 -27.54
C THR A 3 -11.55 -36.32 -26.09
N PHE A 4 -10.91 -35.66 -25.11
CA PHE A 4 -11.49 -35.56 -23.76
C PHE A 4 -11.32 -34.12 -23.26
N TYR A 5 -12.44 -33.44 -23.18
CA TYR A 5 -12.66 -32.20 -22.44
C TYR A 5 -12.94 -32.52 -20.98
N LEU A 6 -12.32 -31.83 -20.05
CA LEU A 6 -12.80 -31.74 -18.67
C LEU A 6 -13.00 -30.27 -18.34
N GLY A 7 -14.28 -29.90 -18.23
CA GLY A 7 -14.72 -28.56 -17.93
C GLY A 7 -14.68 -28.26 -16.43
N LEU A 8 -14.30 -27.05 -16.09
CA LEU A 8 -14.51 -26.43 -14.78
C LEU A 8 -15.81 -25.63 -14.81
N LEU A 9 -16.77 -26.05 -13.99
CA LEU A 9 -18.02 -25.34 -13.74
C LEU A 9 -17.75 -24.07 -12.91
N SER A 10 -18.05 -22.92 -13.51
CA SER A 10 -18.30 -21.68 -12.76
C SER A 10 -19.81 -21.45 -12.74
N ALA A 11 -20.41 -21.51 -11.56
CA ALA A 11 -21.84 -21.24 -11.36
C ALA A 11 -22.09 -19.72 -11.38
N ALA A 12 -22.66 -19.21 -12.46
CA ALA A 12 -23.26 -17.89 -12.55
C ALA A 12 -24.79 -18.03 -12.32
N LEU A 13 -25.30 -17.46 -11.25
CA LEU A 13 -26.72 -17.29 -11.02
C LEU A 13 -27.29 -16.18 -11.90
N LEU A 14 -27.95 -16.51 -12.96
CA LEU A 14 -28.81 -15.63 -13.76
C LEU A 14 -30.23 -15.72 -13.20
N THR A 15 -30.73 -14.63 -12.61
CA THR A 15 -32.16 -14.44 -12.34
C THR A 15 -32.81 -13.77 -13.54
N THR A 16 -33.58 -14.52 -14.30
CA THR A 16 -34.46 -14.02 -15.35
C THR A 16 -35.74 -13.50 -14.73
N GLY A 17 -36.04 -12.22 -14.90
CA GLY A 17 -37.34 -11.62 -14.60
C GLY A 17 -38.35 -12.00 -15.66
N LEU A 18 -39.50 -12.57 -15.25
CA LEU A 18 -40.72 -12.69 -16.04
C LEU A 18 -41.62 -11.51 -15.67
N GLU A 19 -41.84 -10.60 -16.62
CA GLU A 19 -42.95 -9.65 -16.54
C GLU A 19 -44.27 -10.37 -16.88
N ALA A 20 -45.20 -10.37 -15.94
CA ALA A 20 -46.61 -10.77 -16.19
C ALA A 20 -47.49 -9.56 -15.88
N SER A 21 -48.01 -8.96 -16.94
CA SER A 21 -49.05 -7.94 -16.87
C SER A 21 -50.38 -8.60 -16.42
N ALA A 22 -50.93 -8.17 -15.31
CA ALA A 22 -52.30 -8.49 -14.94
C ALA A 22 -53.07 -7.24 -14.54
N GLN A 23 -54.18 -7.03 -15.27
CA GLN A 23 -55.12 -5.95 -15.12
C GLN A 23 -55.84 -6.01 -13.76
N THR A 24 -55.97 -4.87 -13.10
CA THR A 24 -56.70 -4.69 -11.84
C THR A 24 -58.19 -4.48 -12.07
N LYS A 25 -59.03 -5.24 -11.37
CA LYS A 25 -60.39 -4.88 -10.99
C LYS A 25 -60.44 -4.66 -9.46
N PRO A 26 -61.17 -3.68 -8.97
CA PRO A 26 -61.21 -3.36 -7.55
C PRO A 26 -62.06 -4.33 -6.75
N ALA A 27 -61.50 -4.91 -5.70
CA ALA A 27 -62.19 -5.74 -4.75
C ALA A 27 -62.38 -5.04 -3.40
N ALA A 28 -63.51 -5.33 -2.77
CA ALA A 28 -64.07 -4.72 -1.57
C ALA A 28 -63.19 -4.91 -0.31
N LYS A 29 -63.32 -3.94 0.62
CA LYS A 29 -62.69 -3.96 1.95
C LYS A 29 -63.09 -5.19 2.76
N PRO A 30 -62.16 -5.93 3.36
CA PRO A 30 -62.50 -6.87 4.42
C PRO A 30 -62.44 -6.15 5.79
N THR A 31 -63.48 -6.43 6.57
CA THR A 31 -63.61 -6.02 7.96
C THR A 31 -62.58 -6.74 8.84
N SER A 32 -61.86 -5.97 9.65
CA SER A 32 -60.86 -6.47 10.59
C SER A 32 -61.46 -7.22 11.77
N LYS A 33 -61.10 -8.49 11.92
CA LYS A 33 -61.22 -9.22 13.21
C LYS A 33 -60.01 -8.89 14.09
N PRO A 34 -60.17 -8.78 15.44
CA PRO A 34 -59.06 -8.46 16.32
C PRO A 34 -58.04 -9.61 16.36
N ALA A 35 -56.76 -9.28 16.15
CA ALA A 35 -55.67 -10.22 16.26
C ALA A 35 -55.48 -10.65 17.73
N ALA A 36 -55.45 -11.95 17.95
CA ALA A 36 -55.09 -12.55 19.23
C ALA A 36 -53.63 -12.14 19.57
N LYS A 37 -53.41 -11.68 20.80
CA LYS A 37 -52.06 -11.41 21.33
C LYS A 37 -51.21 -12.68 21.27
N SER A 38 -50.23 -12.71 20.39
CA SER A 38 -49.16 -13.71 20.42
C SER A 38 -48.41 -13.57 21.74
N ALA A 39 -48.35 -14.63 22.53
CA ALA A 39 -47.53 -14.68 23.74
C ALA A 39 -46.08 -14.54 23.31
N ALA A 40 -45.39 -13.56 23.92
CA ALA A 40 -43.95 -13.34 23.71
C ALA A 40 -43.20 -14.62 24.12
N ALA A 41 -42.40 -15.14 23.22
CA ALA A 41 -41.48 -16.23 23.54
C ALA A 41 -40.54 -15.76 24.68
N PRO A 42 -40.19 -16.63 25.65
CA PRO A 42 -39.30 -16.25 26.73
C PRO A 42 -37.96 -15.81 26.13
N ALA A 43 -37.51 -14.64 26.55
CA ALA A 43 -36.18 -14.12 26.21
C ALA A 43 -35.13 -15.14 26.68
N VAL A 44 -34.43 -15.77 25.74
CA VAL A 44 -33.27 -16.59 26.05
C VAL A 44 -32.27 -15.64 26.69
N ALA A 45 -32.00 -15.78 27.97
CA ALA A 45 -30.96 -15.04 28.65
C ALA A 45 -29.62 -15.28 27.91
N SER A 46 -29.07 -14.24 27.31
CA SER A 46 -27.74 -14.33 26.68
C SER A 46 -26.76 -14.77 27.75
N ALA A 47 -26.03 -15.87 27.48
CA ALA A 47 -24.95 -16.30 28.36
C ALA A 47 -24.02 -15.10 28.61
N PRO A 48 -23.52 -14.91 29.84
CA PRO A 48 -22.61 -13.82 30.14
C PRO A 48 -21.41 -13.91 29.17
N LYS A 49 -21.08 -12.80 28.51
CA LYS A 49 -19.90 -12.72 27.65
C LYS A 49 -18.69 -13.12 28.47
N GLU A 50 -17.96 -14.14 28.02
CA GLU A 50 -16.71 -14.50 28.65
C GLU A 50 -15.77 -13.28 28.64
N THR A 51 -15.21 -12.97 29.81
CA THR A 51 -14.17 -11.94 29.92
C THR A 51 -12.92 -12.43 29.24
N PRO A 52 -12.31 -11.65 28.34
CA PRO A 52 -11.04 -12.01 27.74
C PRO A 52 -9.99 -12.31 28.82
N PRO A 53 -9.10 -13.28 28.61
CA PRO A 53 -8.04 -13.53 29.57
C PRO A 53 -7.20 -12.26 29.76
N PRO A 54 -6.65 -12.04 30.98
CA PRO A 54 -5.82 -10.86 31.23
C PRO A 54 -4.63 -10.87 30.27
N GLY A 55 -4.32 -9.70 29.69
CA GLY A 55 -3.19 -9.54 28.79
C GLY A 55 -1.88 -9.89 29.52
N SER A 56 -1.03 -10.69 28.87
CA SER A 56 0.32 -10.94 29.34
C SER A 56 1.23 -9.74 29.06
N THR A 57 2.35 -9.63 29.78
CA THR A 57 3.40 -8.66 29.45
C THR A 57 3.97 -8.99 28.09
N PRO A 58 3.97 -8.04 27.13
CA PRO A 58 4.55 -8.26 25.80
C PRO A 58 6.02 -8.66 25.94
N ARG A 59 6.44 -9.72 25.25
CA ARG A 59 7.86 -10.07 25.15
C ARG A 59 8.57 -9.07 24.24
N ASP A 60 9.83 -8.78 24.54
CA ASP A 60 10.67 -7.99 23.64
C ASP A 60 10.80 -8.70 22.30
N PHE A 61 10.72 -7.92 21.23
CA PHE A 61 10.94 -8.45 19.89
C PHE A 61 12.44 -8.69 19.68
N ALA A 62 12.78 -9.92 19.32
CA ALA A 62 14.10 -10.26 18.85
C ALA A 62 14.05 -10.51 17.34
N LEU A 63 14.89 -9.82 16.58
CA LEU A 63 15.06 -10.13 15.17
C LEU A 63 15.67 -11.54 15.07
N PRO A 64 15.14 -12.43 14.23
CA PRO A 64 15.76 -13.74 14.02
C PRO A 64 17.24 -13.62 13.64
N ALA A 65 18.05 -14.57 14.08
CA ALA A 65 19.45 -14.63 13.65
C ALA A 65 19.51 -14.65 12.12
N LYS A 66 20.33 -13.78 11.55
CA LYS A 66 20.50 -13.65 10.10
C LYS A 66 21.97 -13.79 9.72
N GLU A 67 22.23 -14.35 8.56
CA GLU A 67 23.52 -14.28 7.90
C GLU A 67 23.48 -13.14 6.89
N GLU A 68 24.46 -12.28 6.93
CA GLU A 68 24.63 -11.17 5.97
C GLU A 68 25.98 -11.33 5.28
N PHE A 69 26.00 -11.18 3.97
CA PHE A 69 27.24 -11.15 3.19
C PHE A 69 27.07 -10.27 1.95
N GLU A 70 28.20 -9.79 1.48
CA GLU A 70 28.28 -9.00 0.25
C GLU A 70 29.19 -9.71 -0.74
N LEU A 71 28.79 -9.77 -1.99
CA LEU A 71 29.60 -10.34 -3.06
C LEU A 71 30.59 -9.29 -3.59
N PRO A 72 31.70 -9.70 -4.26
CA PRO A 72 32.70 -8.75 -4.79
C PRO A 72 32.14 -7.71 -5.76
N ASN A 73 31.03 -8.02 -6.42
CA ASN A 73 30.32 -7.10 -7.30
C ASN A 73 29.39 -6.11 -6.57
N GLY A 74 29.32 -6.15 -5.23
CA GLY A 74 28.52 -5.25 -4.40
C GLY A 74 27.09 -5.70 -4.13
N LEU A 75 26.68 -6.89 -4.59
CA LEU A 75 25.38 -7.47 -4.25
C LEU A 75 25.34 -7.86 -2.77
N LYS A 76 24.29 -7.46 -2.08
CA LYS A 76 24.06 -7.80 -0.67
C LYS A 76 23.07 -8.96 -0.55
N ALA A 77 23.33 -9.88 0.37
CA ALA A 77 22.41 -10.97 0.67
C ALA A 77 22.16 -11.09 2.17
N ARG A 78 20.90 -11.35 2.54
CA ARG A 78 20.47 -11.57 3.92
C ARG A 78 19.64 -12.83 4.01
N LEU A 79 20.14 -13.82 4.74
CA LEU A 79 19.53 -15.13 4.94
C LEU A 79 18.98 -15.20 6.37
N VAL A 80 17.69 -15.42 6.51
CA VAL A 80 16.99 -15.47 7.80
C VAL A 80 16.32 -16.83 7.97
N PRO A 81 16.97 -17.81 8.63
CA PRO A 81 16.31 -19.04 9.03
C PRO A 81 15.10 -18.73 9.91
N TYR A 82 13.89 -19.11 9.46
CA TYR A 82 12.65 -18.73 10.14
C TYR A 82 11.54 -19.75 9.94
N GLY A 83 10.87 -20.09 11.05
CA GLY A 83 9.72 -20.99 11.02
C GLY A 83 10.09 -22.46 10.89
N GLN A 84 9.08 -23.34 10.98
CA GLN A 84 9.21 -24.80 10.93
C GLN A 84 8.66 -25.40 9.63
N VAL A 85 7.82 -24.66 8.92
CA VAL A 85 7.23 -25.09 7.65
C VAL A 85 8.33 -25.19 6.59
N PRO A 86 8.44 -26.29 5.83
CA PRO A 86 9.47 -26.47 4.80
C PRO A 86 9.17 -25.62 3.57
N LYS A 87 9.16 -24.31 3.74
CA LYS A 87 8.92 -23.30 2.71
C LYS A 87 9.90 -22.14 2.85
N VAL A 88 10.28 -21.58 1.69
CA VAL A 88 11.17 -20.43 1.58
C VAL A 88 10.48 -19.32 0.82
N THR A 89 10.67 -18.10 1.28
CA THR A 89 10.33 -16.87 0.55
C THR A 89 11.62 -16.14 0.22
N MET A 90 11.76 -15.70 -1.02
CA MET A 90 12.88 -14.86 -1.48
C MET A 90 12.35 -13.57 -2.04
N MET A 91 13.11 -12.50 -1.88
CA MET A 91 12.91 -11.24 -2.55
C MET A 91 14.23 -10.73 -3.10
N VAL A 92 14.24 -10.31 -4.34
CA VAL A 92 15.29 -9.48 -4.92
C VAL A 92 14.76 -8.07 -5.02
N ALA A 93 15.38 -7.14 -4.30
CA ALA A 93 15.05 -5.73 -4.34
C ALA A 93 16.14 -4.99 -5.13
N ILE A 94 15.75 -4.32 -6.19
CA ILE A 94 16.64 -3.54 -7.05
C ILE A 94 16.27 -2.08 -6.87
N GLN A 95 17.23 -1.22 -6.51
CA GLN A 95 17.02 0.22 -6.39
C GLN A 95 16.91 0.86 -7.79
N ALA A 96 15.87 0.46 -8.51
CA ALA A 96 15.48 0.90 -9.83
C ALA A 96 13.96 0.90 -9.90
N GLY A 97 13.33 2.06 -9.73
CA GLY A 97 11.88 2.24 -9.77
C GLY A 97 11.51 3.47 -10.59
N ASN A 98 10.24 3.89 -10.53
CA ASN A 98 9.75 5.02 -11.33
C ASN A 98 10.47 6.34 -11.04
N VAL A 99 11.11 6.49 -9.87
CA VAL A 99 11.93 7.66 -9.53
C VAL A 99 13.13 7.84 -10.46
N HIS A 100 13.58 6.78 -11.10
CA HIS A 100 14.74 6.78 -11.99
C HIS A 100 14.38 7.01 -13.48
N GLU A 101 13.09 7.17 -13.79
CA GLU A 101 12.62 7.44 -15.16
C GLU A 101 12.94 8.86 -15.60
N GLY A 102 13.30 9.04 -16.85
CA GLY A 102 13.34 10.36 -17.51
C GLY A 102 11.96 11.03 -17.53
N ALA A 103 11.93 12.35 -17.77
CA ALA A 103 10.67 13.09 -17.83
C ALA A 103 9.75 12.61 -18.97
N ASP A 104 10.34 12.18 -20.09
CA ASP A 104 9.65 11.71 -21.29
C ASP A 104 9.56 10.16 -21.35
N GLU A 105 9.92 9.48 -20.24
CA GLU A 105 9.98 8.00 -20.18
C GLU A 105 9.10 7.43 -19.07
N VAL A 106 8.06 8.17 -18.66
CA VAL A 106 7.16 7.77 -17.56
C VAL A 106 6.45 6.46 -17.91
N GLY A 107 6.67 5.44 -17.07
CA GLY A 107 6.15 4.08 -17.26
C GLY A 107 7.15 3.11 -17.89
N VAL A 108 8.38 3.54 -18.24
CA VAL A 108 9.39 2.64 -18.80
C VAL A 108 9.83 1.57 -17.80
N ALA A 109 9.96 1.92 -16.52
CA ALA A 109 10.27 0.95 -15.45
C ALA A 109 9.20 -0.15 -15.35
N ASP A 110 7.92 0.25 -15.43
CA ASP A 110 6.80 -0.70 -15.45
C ASP A 110 6.86 -1.65 -16.66
N LEU A 111 7.20 -1.13 -17.84
CA LEU A 111 7.36 -1.96 -19.03
C LEU A 111 8.52 -2.95 -18.88
N VAL A 112 9.65 -2.55 -18.27
CA VAL A 112 10.76 -3.46 -17.97
C VAL A 112 10.27 -4.57 -17.05
N GLY A 113 9.61 -4.25 -15.92
CA GLY A 113 9.10 -5.25 -14.99
C GLY A 113 8.09 -6.21 -15.63
N LYS A 114 7.22 -5.70 -16.51
CA LYS A 114 6.25 -6.55 -17.25
C LYS A 114 6.94 -7.47 -18.27
N LEU A 115 7.91 -6.95 -19.03
CA LEU A 115 8.67 -7.73 -20.01
C LEU A 115 9.58 -8.78 -19.37
N MET A 116 10.08 -8.54 -18.16
CA MET A 116 10.84 -9.54 -17.39
C MET A 116 9.99 -10.78 -17.05
N ASN A 117 8.67 -10.66 -16.95
CA ASN A 117 7.77 -11.79 -16.74
C ASN A 117 7.57 -12.63 -18.01
N GLU A 118 7.95 -12.13 -19.18
CA GLU A 118 7.79 -12.84 -20.47
C GLU A 118 8.90 -13.86 -20.73
N GLY A 119 9.79 -14.09 -19.75
CA GLY A 119 10.79 -15.14 -19.77
C GLY A 119 12.23 -14.65 -19.65
N THR A 120 13.14 -15.59 -19.79
CA THR A 120 14.60 -15.40 -19.72
C THR A 120 15.25 -15.71 -21.07
N SER A 121 16.56 -15.56 -21.14
CA SER A 121 17.32 -15.99 -22.34
C SER A 121 17.19 -17.48 -22.67
N THR A 122 16.81 -18.31 -21.67
CA THR A 122 16.70 -19.78 -21.85
C THR A 122 15.28 -20.31 -21.68
N LEU A 123 14.37 -19.57 -21.07
CA LEU A 123 12.99 -19.98 -20.76
C LEU A 123 12.00 -18.95 -21.32
N ASN A 124 10.96 -19.41 -22.03
CA ASN A 124 9.82 -18.55 -22.33
C ASN A 124 8.89 -18.38 -21.09
N ALA A 125 7.89 -17.51 -21.18
CA ALA A 125 6.97 -17.21 -20.07
C ALA A 125 6.30 -18.46 -19.47
N THR A 126 5.81 -19.37 -20.33
CA THR A 126 5.17 -20.62 -19.87
C THR A 126 6.17 -21.53 -19.16
N GLN A 127 7.36 -21.73 -19.73
CA GLN A 127 8.40 -22.55 -19.11
C GLN A 127 8.88 -21.98 -17.78
N LEU A 128 9.00 -20.64 -17.67
CA LEU A 128 9.34 -19.96 -16.41
C LEU A 128 8.25 -20.22 -15.36
N ALA A 129 6.99 -20.02 -15.72
CA ALA A 129 5.86 -20.25 -14.81
C ALA A 129 5.77 -21.72 -14.37
N ASP A 130 5.90 -22.66 -15.29
CA ASP A 130 5.91 -24.10 -15.00
C ASP A 130 7.06 -24.50 -14.08
N LYS A 131 8.25 -23.95 -14.30
CA LYS A 131 9.42 -24.22 -13.46
C LYS A 131 9.18 -23.76 -12.03
N VAL A 132 8.66 -22.57 -11.83
CA VAL A 132 8.30 -22.06 -10.50
C VAL A 132 7.18 -22.88 -9.85
N ALA A 133 6.15 -23.25 -10.63
CA ALA A 133 5.03 -24.08 -10.13
C ALA A 133 5.51 -25.47 -9.67
N ARG A 134 6.45 -26.09 -10.36
CA ARG A 134 7.05 -27.39 -9.96
C ARG A 134 7.81 -27.31 -8.65
N MET A 135 8.35 -26.15 -8.29
CA MET A 135 8.97 -25.87 -6.98
C MET A 135 7.92 -25.65 -5.87
N GLY A 136 6.62 -25.75 -6.16
CA GLY A 136 5.52 -25.49 -5.22
C GLY A 136 5.35 -24.01 -4.89
N GLY A 137 5.70 -23.13 -5.81
CA GLY A 137 5.79 -21.70 -5.55
C GLY A 137 5.14 -20.77 -6.57
N SER A 138 5.47 -19.52 -6.46
CA SER A 138 5.06 -18.44 -7.37
C SER A 138 6.19 -17.41 -7.52
N LEU A 139 6.20 -16.69 -8.63
CA LEU A 139 7.09 -15.55 -8.88
C LEU A 139 6.24 -14.34 -9.27
N ASN A 140 6.56 -13.18 -8.72
CA ASN A 140 5.89 -11.92 -9.02
C ASN A 140 6.91 -10.79 -9.11
N ILE A 141 6.81 -9.95 -10.13
CA ILE A 141 7.64 -8.76 -10.32
C ILE A 141 6.74 -7.52 -10.15
N SER A 142 7.13 -6.62 -9.27
CA SER A 142 6.43 -5.37 -9.02
C SER A 142 7.39 -4.19 -9.07
N VAL A 143 7.01 -3.16 -9.82
CA VAL A 143 7.74 -1.89 -9.89
C VAL A 143 7.07 -0.91 -8.96
N GLY A 144 7.84 -0.32 -8.05
CA GLY A 144 7.43 0.75 -7.16
C GLY A 144 8.14 2.06 -7.49
N GLN A 145 7.88 3.07 -6.66
CA GLN A 145 8.53 4.38 -6.86
C GLN A 145 10.06 4.28 -6.72
N ASP A 146 10.55 3.64 -5.66
CA ASP A 146 11.98 3.61 -5.32
C ASP A 146 12.70 2.35 -5.80
N GLN A 147 11.98 1.24 -5.93
CA GLN A 147 12.55 -0.09 -6.16
C GLN A 147 11.68 -0.93 -7.08
N THR A 148 12.33 -1.85 -7.82
CA THR A 148 11.70 -3.02 -8.43
C THR A 148 11.93 -4.22 -7.50
N ASN A 149 10.86 -4.90 -7.14
CA ASN A 149 10.88 -6.04 -6.24
C ASN A 149 10.42 -7.31 -6.96
N ILE A 150 11.26 -8.34 -6.95
CA ILE A 150 10.96 -9.67 -7.48
C ILE A 150 10.75 -10.59 -6.28
N TRP A 151 9.52 -11.02 -6.07
CA TRP A 151 9.14 -11.94 -5.01
C TRP A 151 8.95 -13.34 -5.55
N ALA A 152 9.52 -14.32 -4.87
CA ALA A 152 9.29 -15.71 -5.18
C ALA A 152 9.19 -16.57 -3.92
N SER A 153 8.55 -17.74 -4.03
CA SER A 153 8.50 -18.74 -2.97
C SER A 153 8.68 -20.13 -3.54
N CYS A 154 9.13 -21.07 -2.72
CA CYS A 154 9.23 -22.48 -3.08
C CYS A 154 9.21 -23.38 -1.83
N LEU A 155 9.15 -24.70 -2.02
CA LEU A 155 9.47 -25.66 -0.97
C LEU A 155 10.97 -25.60 -0.65
N SER A 156 11.34 -25.90 0.58
CA SER A 156 12.72 -25.76 1.11
C SER A 156 13.80 -26.44 0.27
N GLU A 157 13.51 -27.61 -0.26
CA GLU A 157 14.44 -28.40 -1.08
C GLU A 157 14.85 -27.70 -2.38
N PHE A 158 13.98 -26.82 -2.91
CA PHE A 158 14.24 -26.07 -4.13
C PHE A 158 14.85 -24.68 -3.90
N ALA A 159 15.17 -24.29 -2.66
CA ALA A 159 15.69 -22.96 -2.38
C ALA A 159 16.95 -22.59 -3.19
N PRO A 160 17.97 -23.49 -3.34
CA PRO A 160 19.13 -23.19 -4.18
C PRO A 160 18.75 -23.02 -5.67
N GLU A 161 17.83 -23.84 -6.19
CA GLU A 161 17.37 -23.75 -7.57
C GLU A 161 16.57 -22.46 -7.81
N LEU A 162 15.71 -22.06 -6.86
CA LEU A 162 14.98 -20.79 -6.95
C LEU A 162 15.93 -19.59 -6.94
N ALA A 163 16.99 -19.60 -6.12
CA ALA A 163 17.98 -18.54 -6.09
C ALA A 163 18.70 -18.38 -7.45
N ALA A 164 19.02 -19.47 -8.11
CA ALA A 164 19.60 -19.48 -9.45
C ALA A 164 18.60 -19.00 -10.52
N LEU A 165 17.33 -19.43 -10.41
CA LEU A 165 16.28 -18.97 -11.33
C LEU A 165 16.01 -17.47 -11.21
N MET A 166 15.97 -16.94 -9.99
CA MET A 166 15.80 -15.50 -9.76
C MET A 166 16.98 -14.71 -10.33
N ALA A 167 18.21 -15.25 -10.22
CA ALA A 167 19.38 -14.67 -10.86
C ALA A 167 19.21 -14.60 -12.39
N GLU A 168 18.75 -15.68 -13.01
CA GLU A 168 18.50 -15.73 -14.45
C GLU A 168 17.43 -14.72 -14.89
N VAL A 169 16.30 -14.65 -14.16
CA VAL A 169 15.22 -13.68 -14.46
C VAL A 169 15.72 -12.24 -14.39
N VAL A 170 16.59 -11.93 -13.44
CA VAL A 170 17.06 -10.56 -13.21
C VAL A 170 18.22 -10.19 -14.16
N GLN A 171 19.16 -11.11 -14.38
CA GLN A 171 20.40 -10.83 -15.13
C GLN A 171 20.24 -11.07 -16.63
N HIS A 172 19.36 -11.99 -17.01
CA HIS A 172 19.19 -12.43 -18.40
C HIS A 172 17.70 -12.46 -18.83
N PRO A 173 16.92 -11.39 -18.59
CA PRO A 173 15.55 -11.34 -19.06
C PRO A 173 15.52 -11.34 -20.60
N ALA A 174 14.56 -12.04 -21.18
CA ALA A 174 14.41 -12.11 -22.64
C ALA A 174 14.03 -10.75 -23.24
N LEU A 175 13.25 -9.95 -22.54
CA LEU A 175 12.68 -8.68 -22.98
C LEU A 175 12.19 -8.73 -24.44
N PRO A 176 11.25 -9.61 -24.79
CA PRO A 176 10.88 -9.88 -26.18
C PRO A 176 10.18 -8.68 -26.82
N ALA A 177 10.75 -8.12 -27.87
CA ALA A 177 10.18 -6.96 -28.58
C ALA A 177 8.80 -7.27 -29.19
N SER A 178 8.53 -8.54 -29.54
CA SER A 178 7.23 -9.00 -30.05
C SER A 178 6.08 -8.81 -29.06
N GLU A 179 6.36 -8.85 -27.75
CA GLU A 179 5.36 -8.69 -26.68
C GLU A 179 5.08 -7.23 -26.32
N LEU A 180 5.96 -6.30 -26.71
CA LEU A 180 5.81 -4.90 -26.33
C LEU A 180 4.45 -4.29 -26.72
N PRO A 181 3.90 -4.54 -27.94
CA PRO A 181 2.57 -4.01 -28.29
C PRO A 181 1.44 -4.52 -27.39
N ARG A 182 1.45 -5.81 -27.05
CA ARG A 182 0.46 -6.43 -26.15
C ARG A 182 0.57 -5.84 -24.74
N ILE A 183 1.79 -5.77 -24.21
CA ILE A 183 2.07 -5.25 -22.88
C ILE A 183 1.67 -3.78 -22.76
N LYS A 184 1.96 -2.95 -23.78
CA LYS A 184 1.49 -1.56 -23.81
C LYS A 184 -0.03 -1.46 -23.82
N SER A 185 -0.72 -2.31 -24.58
CA SER A 185 -2.18 -2.35 -24.60
C SER A 185 -2.75 -2.67 -23.21
N ASP A 186 -2.21 -3.68 -22.55
CA ASP A 186 -2.61 -4.06 -21.19
C ASP A 186 -2.29 -2.96 -20.17
N PHE A 187 -1.13 -2.32 -20.30
CA PHE A 187 -0.72 -1.23 -19.42
C PHE A 187 -1.64 0.01 -19.59
N LYS A 188 -1.96 0.40 -20.82
CA LYS A 188 -2.95 1.47 -21.10
C LYS A 188 -4.29 1.16 -20.46
N ARG A 189 -4.80 -0.07 -20.61
CA ARG A 189 -6.05 -0.48 -19.97
C ARG A 189 -5.99 -0.32 -18.44
N GLN A 190 -4.91 -0.74 -17.79
CA GLN A 190 -4.71 -0.58 -16.35
C GLN A 190 -4.66 0.90 -15.96
N MET A 191 -3.93 1.73 -16.70
CA MET A 191 -3.82 3.17 -16.43
C MET A 191 -5.16 3.89 -16.65
N ASN A 192 -5.94 3.49 -17.66
CA ASN A 192 -7.29 4.04 -17.90
C ASN A 192 -8.24 3.74 -16.74
N LEU A 193 -8.23 2.50 -16.23
CA LEU A 193 -9.00 2.13 -15.04
C LEU A 193 -8.54 2.93 -13.80
N ALA A 194 -7.24 3.08 -13.61
CA ALA A 194 -6.70 3.87 -12.50
C ALA A 194 -7.09 5.35 -12.62
N ARG A 195 -6.96 5.96 -13.80
CA ARG A 195 -7.35 7.37 -14.04
C ARG A 195 -8.85 7.64 -13.83
N ALA A 196 -9.71 6.63 -14.04
CA ALA A 196 -11.14 6.74 -13.80
C ALA A 196 -11.50 6.77 -12.30
N GLN A 197 -10.60 6.33 -11.41
CA GLN A 197 -10.84 6.31 -9.96
C GLN A 197 -10.69 7.70 -9.34
N PRO A 198 -11.70 8.18 -8.58
CA PRO A 198 -11.63 9.49 -7.92
C PRO A 198 -10.45 9.60 -6.94
N SER A 199 -10.17 8.52 -6.22
CA SER A 199 -9.04 8.45 -5.28
C SER A 199 -7.68 8.62 -5.98
N THR A 200 -7.50 8.03 -7.18
CA THR A 200 -6.30 8.22 -7.98
C THR A 200 -6.17 9.67 -8.46
N GLN A 201 -7.26 10.26 -8.95
CA GLN A 201 -7.26 11.66 -9.38
C GLN A 201 -6.91 12.61 -8.24
N ALA A 202 -7.53 12.41 -7.07
CA ALA A 202 -7.26 13.21 -5.88
C ALA A 202 -5.80 13.07 -5.43
N ARG A 203 -5.30 11.84 -5.35
CA ARG A 203 -3.93 11.55 -4.93
C ARG A 203 -2.89 12.14 -5.88
N GLN A 204 -3.05 11.98 -7.20
CA GLN A 204 -2.14 12.56 -8.18
C GLN A 204 -2.07 14.08 -8.08
N LYS A 205 -3.22 14.73 -7.94
CA LYS A 205 -3.26 16.19 -7.76
C LYS A 205 -2.60 16.63 -6.46
N PHE A 206 -2.81 15.86 -5.39
CA PHE A 206 -2.18 16.07 -4.09
C PHE A 206 -0.65 15.90 -4.15
N THR A 207 -0.13 14.77 -4.65
CA THR A 207 1.31 14.52 -4.73
C THR A 207 2.02 15.48 -5.69
N ALA A 208 1.40 15.83 -6.82
CA ALA A 208 1.90 16.86 -7.72
C ALA A 208 2.05 18.22 -7.03
N SER A 209 1.10 18.59 -6.15
CA SER A 209 1.20 19.82 -5.36
C SER A 209 2.37 19.78 -4.37
N LEU A 210 2.64 18.63 -3.75
CA LEU A 210 3.70 18.48 -2.76
C LEU A 210 5.10 18.39 -3.39
N TYR A 211 5.24 17.62 -4.45
CA TYR A 211 6.55 17.25 -4.99
C TYR A 211 6.91 17.96 -6.30
N GLY A 212 5.96 18.68 -6.91
CA GLY A 212 6.22 19.45 -8.14
C GLY A 212 6.80 18.59 -9.27
N ASN A 213 7.97 18.97 -9.76
CA ASN A 213 8.64 18.27 -10.87
C ASN A 213 9.39 17.01 -10.44
N HIS A 214 9.53 16.74 -9.15
CA HIS A 214 10.16 15.50 -8.68
C HIS A 214 9.32 14.28 -9.10
N PRO A 215 9.94 13.13 -9.45
CA PRO A 215 9.22 11.93 -9.88
C PRO A 215 8.08 11.48 -8.95
N TYR A 216 8.17 11.70 -7.63
CA TYR A 216 7.07 11.40 -6.69
C TYR A 216 5.80 12.24 -6.92
N GLY A 217 5.91 13.36 -7.61
CA GLY A 217 4.77 14.20 -8.02
C GLY A 217 4.25 13.93 -9.42
N ARG A 218 4.88 13.05 -10.18
CA ARG A 218 4.49 12.78 -11.57
C ARG A 218 3.11 12.12 -11.64
N PRO A 219 2.27 12.49 -12.61
CA PRO A 219 1.05 11.77 -12.89
C PRO A 219 1.36 10.40 -13.49
N ILE A 220 0.42 9.47 -13.38
CA ILE A 220 0.50 8.20 -14.13
C ILE A 220 0.51 8.49 -15.63
N PRO A 221 1.24 7.69 -16.43
CA PRO A 221 1.45 7.97 -17.84
C PRO A 221 0.13 8.01 -18.63
N THR A 222 0.05 8.90 -19.60
CA THR A 222 -1.05 8.95 -20.57
C THR A 222 -0.92 7.83 -21.60
N ASP A 223 -1.99 7.55 -22.35
CA ASP A 223 -1.93 6.57 -23.44
C ASP A 223 -0.89 6.97 -24.48
N ALA A 224 -0.82 8.26 -24.83
CA ALA A 224 0.18 8.77 -25.77
C ALA A 224 1.62 8.61 -25.24
N ALA A 225 1.85 8.84 -23.95
CA ALA A 225 3.16 8.62 -23.35
C ALA A 225 3.55 7.13 -23.39
N ILE A 226 2.62 6.21 -23.08
CA ILE A 226 2.86 4.76 -23.17
C ILE A 226 3.13 4.35 -24.63
N ASP A 227 2.39 4.89 -25.58
CA ASP A 227 2.58 4.57 -27.01
C ASP A 227 3.93 5.09 -27.54
N ALA A 228 4.43 6.18 -27.01
CA ALA A 228 5.73 6.76 -27.39
C ALA A 228 6.94 5.95 -26.88
N LEU A 229 6.80 5.18 -25.79
CA LEU A 229 7.90 4.37 -25.26
C LEU A 229 8.37 3.33 -26.27
N THR A 230 9.67 3.19 -26.44
CA THR A 230 10.28 2.27 -27.40
C THR A 230 11.00 1.11 -26.73
N MET A 231 11.32 0.07 -27.49
CA MET A 231 12.12 -1.06 -26.99
C MET A 231 13.56 -0.65 -26.65
N GLU A 232 14.08 0.34 -27.35
CA GLU A 232 15.40 0.93 -27.08
C GLU A 232 15.41 1.59 -25.69
N GLN A 233 14.38 2.36 -25.34
CA GLN A 233 14.25 2.97 -24.01
C GLN A 233 14.09 1.91 -22.90
N VAL A 234 13.30 0.85 -23.15
CA VAL A 234 13.18 -0.28 -22.22
C VAL A 234 14.53 -0.93 -21.95
N LYS A 235 15.29 -1.24 -23.02
CA LYS A 235 16.63 -1.82 -22.90
C LYS A 235 17.61 -0.88 -22.23
N ALA A 236 17.57 0.41 -22.59
CA ALA A 236 18.43 1.43 -21.99
C ALA A 236 18.15 1.59 -20.50
N PHE A 237 16.88 1.64 -20.08
CA PHE A 237 16.52 1.70 -18.66
C PHE A 237 17.05 0.47 -17.90
N TYR A 238 16.83 -0.74 -18.42
CA TYR A 238 17.36 -1.97 -17.83
C TYR A 238 18.89 -1.92 -17.71
N GLN A 239 19.59 -1.60 -18.76
CA GLN A 239 21.07 -1.55 -18.79
C GLN A 239 21.65 -0.48 -17.85
N ASN A 240 20.98 0.69 -17.77
CA ASN A 240 21.45 1.83 -16.99
C ASN A 240 21.00 1.80 -15.52
N GLN A 241 19.97 1.02 -15.17
CA GLN A 241 19.42 1.06 -13.82
C GLN A 241 19.52 -0.26 -13.07
N TYR A 242 19.89 -1.39 -13.72
CA TYR A 242 20.05 -2.67 -13.07
C TYR A 242 21.52 -3.02 -12.89
N GLY A 243 21.86 -3.67 -11.79
CA GLY A 243 23.21 -4.13 -11.50
C GLY A 243 23.38 -4.60 -10.07
N ALA A 244 24.46 -5.31 -9.79
CA ALA A 244 24.70 -6.01 -8.54
C ALA A 244 24.72 -5.07 -7.32
N GLN A 245 25.43 -3.92 -7.41
CA GLN A 245 25.57 -3.00 -6.28
C GLN A 245 24.30 -2.22 -5.92
N ARG A 246 23.25 -2.31 -6.75
CA ARG A 246 21.91 -1.75 -6.49
C ARG A 246 20.93 -2.79 -5.97
N THR A 247 21.40 -4.02 -5.79
CA THR A 247 20.53 -5.18 -5.56
C THR A 247 20.82 -5.81 -4.22
N SER A 248 19.75 -6.10 -3.50
CA SER A 248 19.76 -6.91 -2.28
C SER A 248 18.90 -8.14 -2.45
N VAL A 249 19.41 -9.29 -2.02
CA VAL A 249 18.70 -10.58 -1.98
C VAL A 249 18.33 -10.89 -0.55
N TYR A 250 17.05 -11.08 -0.28
CA TYR A 250 16.52 -11.45 1.03
C TYR A 250 15.91 -12.82 0.94
N VAL A 251 16.23 -13.68 1.91
CA VAL A 251 15.64 -15.00 2.02
C VAL A 251 15.19 -15.24 3.45
N ALA A 252 13.95 -15.69 3.63
CA ALA A 252 13.43 -16.10 4.93
C ALA A 252 12.64 -17.40 4.81
N GLY A 253 12.77 -18.30 5.81
CA GLY A 253 12.09 -19.57 5.84
C GLY A 253 13.00 -20.70 6.35
N LYS A 254 12.64 -21.93 6.01
CA LYS A 254 13.41 -23.12 6.38
C LYS A 254 14.23 -23.59 5.18
N PHE A 255 15.56 -23.51 5.26
CA PHE A 255 16.49 -23.89 4.19
C PHE A 255 17.83 -24.34 4.74
N ASP A 256 18.62 -25.03 3.91
CA ASP A 256 20.04 -25.26 4.17
C ASP A 256 20.83 -23.99 3.86
N GLN A 257 21.42 -23.41 4.90
CA GLN A 257 22.07 -22.10 4.82
C GLN A 257 23.33 -22.15 3.97
N ALA A 258 24.15 -23.22 4.09
CA ALA A 258 25.38 -23.39 3.35
C ALA A 258 25.11 -23.60 1.85
N ALA A 259 24.17 -24.48 1.51
CA ALA A 259 23.76 -24.74 0.14
C ALA A 259 23.18 -23.50 -0.54
N LEU A 260 22.33 -22.75 0.18
CA LEU A 260 21.72 -21.53 -0.34
C LEU A 260 22.75 -20.41 -0.54
N ARG A 261 23.66 -20.20 0.43
CA ARG A 261 24.76 -19.25 0.28
C ARG A 261 25.62 -19.58 -0.94
N GLN A 262 25.97 -20.85 -1.12
CA GLN A 262 26.75 -21.30 -2.27
C GLN A 262 25.99 -21.01 -3.59
N ALA A 263 24.70 -21.32 -3.64
CA ALA A 263 23.87 -21.07 -4.81
C ALA A 263 23.81 -19.59 -5.17
N ILE A 264 23.56 -18.71 -4.17
CA ILE A 264 23.56 -17.25 -4.37
C ILE A 264 24.95 -16.80 -4.85
N THR A 265 26.01 -17.20 -4.19
CA THR A 265 27.38 -16.82 -4.60
C THR A 265 27.64 -17.24 -6.04
N LYS A 266 27.34 -18.50 -6.39
CA LYS A 266 27.56 -19.01 -7.75
C LYS A 266 26.76 -18.30 -8.82
N SER A 267 25.49 -17.95 -8.54
CA SER A 267 24.57 -17.43 -9.56
C SER A 267 24.63 -15.91 -9.71
N TRP A 268 25.17 -15.18 -8.71
CA TRP A 268 25.14 -13.71 -8.72
C TRP A 268 26.51 -13.04 -8.80
N SER A 269 27.64 -13.79 -8.62
CA SER A 269 28.99 -13.19 -8.58
C SER A 269 29.44 -12.57 -9.89
N ASP A 270 29.03 -13.15 -11.02
CA ASP A 270 29.43 -12.68 -12.35
C ASP A 270 28.57 -11.57 -12.92
N TRP A 271 27.50 -11.19 -12.19
CA TRP A 271 26.65 -10.09 -12.62
C TRP A 271 27.41 -8.76 -12.58
N THR A 272 27.21 -7.97 -13.61
CA THR A 272 27.84 -6.65 -13.71
C THR A 272 27.51 -5.79 -12.51
N LYS A 273 28.50 -5.06 -12.03
CA LYS A 273 28.38 -4.17 -10.87
C LYS A 273 27.25 -3.15 -11.04
N GLY A 274 27.13 -2.61 -12.25
CA GLY A 274 26.14 -1.59 -12.60
C GLY A 274 26.45 -0.22 -11.96
N PRO A 275 25.56 0.76 -12.12
CA PRO A 275 25.75 2.11 -11.56
C PRO A 275 25.51 2.13 -10.04
N VAL A 276 26.13 3.09 -9.38
CA VAL A 276 25.87 3.34 -7.95
C VAL A 276 24.41 3.75 -7.76
N PRO A 277 23.72 3.23 -6.73
CA PRO A 277 22.37 3.66 -6.42
C PRO A 277 22.33 5.16 -6.14
N HIS A 278 21.45 5.87 -6.81
CA HIS A 278 21.23 7.29 -6.55
C HIS A 278 19.75 7.63 -6.71
N ILE A 279 19.18 8.24 -5.67
CA ILE A 279 17.84 8.81 -5.71
C ILE A 279 17.98 10.27 -5.32
N GLU A 280 17.53 11.19 -6.18
CA GLU A 280 17.46 12.60 -5.83
C GLU A 280 16.46 12.77 -4.66
N ILE A 281 16.87 13.51 -3.62
CA ILE A 281 16.03 13.72 -2.45
C ILE A 281 14.92 14.72 -2.79
N ALA A 282 13.68 14.29 -2.66
CA ALA A 282 12.52 15.12 -2.90
C ALA A 282 12.45 16.28 -1.89
N LYS A 283 12.36 17.50 -2.38
CA LYS A 283 12.10 18.70 -1.56
C LYS A 283 10.57 18.94 -1.56
N ALA A 284 9.88 18.24 -0.68
CA ALA A 284 8.44 18.39 -0.55
C ALA A 284 8.07 19.82 -0.11
N GLN A 285 7.05 20.41 -0.75
CA GLN A 285 6.61 21.79 -0.52
C GLN A 285 5.31 21.82 0.27
N ILE A 286 5.22 22.75 1.20
CA ILE A 286 3.96 23.10 1.86
C ILE A 286 3.22 24.06 0.92
N ARG A 287 2.10 23.62 0.38
CA ARG A 287 1.25 24.43 -0.51
C ARG A 287 -0.18 24.41 0.00
N PRO A 288 -0.54 25.32 0.93
CA PRO A 288 -1.90 25.39 1.44
C PRO A 288 -2.84 25.84 0.32
N ASP A 289 -3.62 24.90 -0.20
CA ASP A 289 -4.60 25.13 -1.23
C ASP A 289 -5.79 24.16 -1.11
N VAL A 290 -6.91 24.56 -1.67
CA VAL A 290 -8.09 23.69 -1.81
C VAL A 290 -8.46 23.62 -3.30
N MET A 291 -8.19 22.47 -3.88
CA MET A 291 -8.40 22.17 -5.29
C MET A 291 -9.61 21.26 -5.48
N THR A 292 -10.40 21.50 -6.52
CA THR A 292 -11.55 20.66 -6.88
C THR A 292 -11.39 20.05 -8.27
N ILE A 293 -11.78 18.80 -8.42
CA ILE A 293 -11.88 18.09 -9.70
C ILE A 293 -13.35 17.74 -9.92
N ASP A 294 -13.86 18.11 -11.08
CA ASP A 294 -15.27 17.90 -11.41
C ASP A 294 -15.56 16.44 -11.75
N ARG A 295 -16.58 15.90 -11.09
CA ARG A 295 -17.18 14.60 -11.40
C ARG A 295 -18.71 14.74 -11.32
N PRO A 296 -19.35 15.16 -12.44
CA PRO A 296 -20.77 15.44 -12.45
C PRO A 296 -21.62 14.26 -11.99
N SER A 297 -22.64 14.55 -11.19
CA SER A 297 -23.60 13.57 -10.66
C SER A 297 -22.99 12.49 -9.76
N ALA A 298 -21.77 12.68 -9.24
CA ALA A 298 -21.18 11.75 -8.31
C ALA A 298 -21.94 11.74 -6.96
N PRO A 299 -22.43 10.59 -6.49
CA PRO A 299 -23.16 10.49 -5.23
C PRO A 299 -22.23 10.68 -4.01
N GLN A 300 -20.95 10.46 -4.20
CA GLN A 300 -19.92 10.67 -3.20
C GLN A 300 -18.83 11.59 -3.74
N SER A 301 -18.20 12.35 -2.87
CA SER A 301 -16.97 13.07 -3.14
C SER A 301 -15.79 12.44 -2.41
N THR A 302 -14.66 12.34 -3.11
CA THR A 302 -13.41 11.87 -2.54
C THR A 302 -12.61 13.05 -2.02
N ILE A 303 -12.22 13.00 -0.75
CA ILE A 303 -11.40 14.00 -0.07
C ILE A 303 -10.01 13.42 0.16
N VAL A 304 -8.98 14.19 -0.19
CA VAL A 304 -7.60 14.00 0.26
C VAL A 304 -7.14 15.31 0.90
N ILE A 305 -6.80 15.28 2.17
CA ILE A 305 -6.27 16.42 2.92
C ILE A 305 -4.97 16.01 3.59
N GLY A 306 -3.89 16.77 3.39
CA GLY A 306 -2.61 16.40 3.96
C GLY A 306 -1.49 17.38 3.71
N MET A 307 -0.28 16.99 4.08
CA MET A 307 0.94 17.79 3.96
C MET A 307 2.20 16.92 4.07
N PRO A 308 3.39 17.45 3.71
CA PRO A 308 4.64 16.75 3.94
C PRO A 308 4.88 16.48 5.43
N VAL A 309 5.43 15.30 5.74
CA VAL A 309 5.91 14.92 7.06
C VAL A 309 7.27 14.24 6.94
N VAL A 310 7.84 13.85 8.07
CA VAL A 310 9.15 13.18 8.14
C VAL A 310 9.08 11.72 7.65
N ASP A 311 10.18 11.23 7.11
CA ASP A 311 10.41 9.85 6.70
C ASP A 311 10.95 8.98 7.88
N PRO A 312 11.03 7.64 7.71
CA PRO A 312 11.45 6.70 8.77
C PRO A 312 12.83 6.96 9.38
N SER A 313 13.72 7.68 8.71
CA SER A 313 15.05 8.00 9.23
C SER A 313 15.05 9.14 10.26
N HIS A 314 13.94 9.87 10.40
CA HIS A 314 13.85 10.99 11.31
C HIS A 314 13.49 10.52 12.75
N PRO A 315 14.12 11.09 13.80
CA PRO A 315 13.86 10.70 15.21
C PRO A 315 12.41 10.82 15.66
N ASP A 316 11.65 11.74 15.08
CA ASP A 316 10.23 11.92 15.43
C ASP A 316 9.29 10.96 14.68
N TYR A 317 9.77 10.14 13.74
CA TYR A 317 8.89 9.33 12.89
C TYR A 317 8.00 8.38 13.70
N MET A 318 8.52 7.76 14.77
CA MET A 318 7.70 6.89 15.63
C MET A 318 6.56 7.64 16.32
N LYS A 319 6.81 8.90 16.77
CA LYS A 319 5.77 9.76 17.34
C LYS A 319 4.72 10.13 16.29
N VAL A 320 5.15 10.42 15.05
CA VAL A 320 4.23 10.70 13.93
C VAL A 320 3.37 9.47 13.60
N ARG A 321 3.93 8.26 13.64
CA ARG A 321 3.17 7.01 13.48
C ARG A 321 2.09 6.83 14.55
N VAL A 322 2.47 6.95 15.82
CA VAL A 322 1.52 6.79 16.93
C VAL A 322 0.43 7.87 16.87
N MET A 323 0.81 9.11 16.61
CA MET A 323 -0.12 10.24 16.41
C MET A 323 -1.08 9.95 15.25
N ASN A 324 -0.58 9.48 14.10
CA ASN A 324 -1.40 9.11 12.95
C ASN A 324 -2.43 8.03 13.31
N SER A 325 -2.01 6.94 13.98
CA SER A 325 -2.91 5.85 14.35
C SER A 325 -4.02 6.29 15.29
N LEU A 326 -3.73 7.21 16.21
CA LEU A 326 -4.72 7.80 17.11
C LEU A 326 -5.67 8.75 16.37
N LEU A 327 -5.15 9.57 15.44
CA LEU A 327 -5.93 10.61 14.77
C LEU A 327 -6.88 10.04 13.71
N GLY A 328 -6.38 9.21 12.79
CA GLY A 328 -7.16 8.70 11.66
C GLY A 328 -6.68 7.36 11.09
N GLY A 329 -5.56 6.80 11.58
CA GLY A 329 -4.91 5.62 11.00
C GLY A 329 -5.39 4.28 11.57
N SER A 330 -6.23 4.26 12.57
CA SER A 330 -6.85 3.05 13.11
C SER A 330 -8.37 3.11 12.99
N PHE A 331 -9.02 1.94 13.05
CA PHE A 331 -10.48 1.87 13.00
C PHE A 331 -11.15 2.63 14.17
N GLY A 332 -10.57 2.59 15.37
CA GLY A 332 -11.03 3.31 16.55
C GLY A 332 -10.48 4.73 16.69
N SER A 333 -9.87 5.28 15.63
CA SER A 333 -9.28 6.63 15.64
C SER A 333 -10.33 7.74 15.79
N ARG A 334 -9.88 8.93 16.20
CA ARG A 334 -10.78 10.08 16.44
C ARG A 334 -11.57 10.50 15.21
N ILE A 335 -10.91 10.63 14.05
CA ILE A 335 -11.58 11.01 12.79
C ILE A 335 -12.57 9.91 12.37
N THR A 336 -12.19 8.64 12.45
CA THR A 336 -13.09 7.54 12.07
C THR A 336 -14.33 7.52 12.98
N ARG A 337 -14.18 7.65 14.28
CA ARG A 337 -15.32 7.72 15.21
C ARG A 337 -16.23 8.90 14.86
N ASN A 338 -15.65 10.09 14.65
CA ASN A 338 -16.42 11.30 14.37
C ASN A 338 -17.21 11.19 13.06
N ILE A 339 -16.53 11.05 11.92
CA ILE A 339 -17.20 11.20 10.61
C ILE A 339 -17.88 9.92 10.12
N ARG A 340 -17.55 8.76 10.69
CA ARG A 340 -18.18 7.48 10.36
C ARG A 340 -19.26 7.09 11.36
N GLU A 341 -18.90 6.97 12.66
CA GLU A 341 -19.80 6.41 13.67
C GLU A 341 -20.81 7.44 14.17
N ASP A 342 -20.35 8.64 14.53
CA ASP A 342 -21.22 9.67 15.09
C ASP A 342 -22.02 10.41 14.02
N LYS A 343 -21.43 10.68 12.85
CA LYS A 343 -22.04 11.50 11.78
C LYS A 343 -22.57 10.70 10.60
N GLY A 344 -22.05 9.51 10.32
CA GLY A 344 -22.46 8.68 9.17
C GLY A 344 -22.12 9.28 7.80
N TYR A 345 -21.15 10.19 7.72
CA TYR A 345 -20.79 10.88 6.46
C TYR A 345 -20.05 9.98 5.48
N THR A 346 -19.36 8.96 5.99
CA THR A 346 -18.49 8.06 5.24
C THR A 346 -18.49 6.65 5.84
N TYR A 347 -18.12 5.67 5.02
CA TYR A 347 -17.95 4.28 5.48
C TYR A 347 -16.50 3.95 5.86
N SER A 348 -15.52 4.47 5.12
CA SER A 348 -14.11 4.06 5.23
C SER A 348 -13.15 5.25 5.23
N PRO A 349 -13.18 6.12 6.25
CA PRO A 349 -12.16 7.15 6.39
C PRO A 349 -10.86 6.52 6.90
N TYR A 350 -9.72 6.99 6.38
CA TYR A 350 -8.42 6.52 6.87
C TYR A 350 -7.34 7.59 6.67
N SER A 351 -6.40 7.66 7.60
CA SER A 351 -5.18 8.41 7.39
C SER A 351 -3.96 7.49 7.33
N PHE A 352 -2.98 7.88 6.55
CA PHE A 352 -1.73 7.14 6.46
C PHE A 352 -0.54 8.08 6.23
N ILE A 353 0.64 7.55 6.48
CA ILE A 353 1.91 8.18 6.17
C ILE A 353 2.49 7.42 4.99
N GLU A 354 2.56 8.07 3.84
CA GLU A 354 3.27 7.54 2.69
C GLU A 354 4.74 7.93 2.81
N THR A 355 5.62 6.93 2.66
CA THR A 355 7.05 7.14 2.79
C THR A 355 7.78 6.70 1.52
N HIS A 356 8.73 7.51 1.12
CA HIS A 356 9.69 7.28 0.05
C HIS A 356 11.11 7.48 0.59
N TYR A 357 12.11 7.25 -0.25
CA TYR A 357 13.47 7.53 0.14
C TYR A 357 13.63 9.01 0.57
N ARG A 358 13.92 9.21 1.87
CA ARG A 358 14.12 10.55 2.48
C ARG A 358 12.96 11.53 2.28
N ALA A 359 11.76 11.06 2.06
CA ALA A 359 10.56 11.88 1.94
C ALA A 359 9.35 11.19 2.54
N GLY A 360 8.38 11.97 3.01
CA GLY A 360 7.12 11.46 3.52
C GLY A 360 5.99 12.48 3.42
N ASN A 361 4.77 11.99 3.34
CA ASN A 361 3.58 12.82 3.47
C ASN A 361 2.56 12.12 4.35
N TRP A 362 1.79 12.90 5.08
CA TRP A 362 0.61 12.45 5.79
C TRP A 362 -0.63 12.90 5.04
N SER A 363 -1.61 12.01 4.91
CA SER A 363 -2.91 12.39 4.36
C SER A 363 -4.06 11.67 5.06
N GLN A 364 -5.16 12.39 5.25
CA GLN A 364 -6.48 11.85 5.58
C GLN A 364 -7.30 11.72 4.29
N ASN A 365 -7.89 10.55 4.08
CA ASN A 365 -8.66 10.21 2.90
C ASN A 365 -10.06 9.77 3.32
N ALA A 366 -11.08 10.15 2.56
CA ALA A 366 -12.44 9.71 2.77
C ALA A 366 -13.28 9.86 1.50
N ASP A 367 -14.10 8.84 1.20
CA ASP A 367 -15.22 8.98 0.28
C ASP A 367 -16.46 9.31 1.09
N VAL A 368 -16.97 10.52 0.97
CA VAL A 368 -18.06 11.03 1.78
C VAL A 368 -19.30 11.28 0.91
N THR A 369 -20.49 11.24 1.49
CA THR A 369 -21.71 11.68 0.80
C THR A 369 -21.52 13.10 0.29
N THR A 370 -21.80 13.35 -0.99
CA THR A 370 -21.49 14.64 -1.66
C THR A 370 -22.08 15.84 -0.91
N GLN A 371 -23.27 15.73 -0.33
CA GLN A 371 -23.90 16.79 0.47
C GLN A 371 -23.15 17.11 1.77
N GLU A 372 -22.34 16.17 2.28
CA GLU A 372 -21.62 16.31 3.53
C GLU A 372 -20.13 16.64 3.37
N THR A 373 -19.69 16.97 2.15
CA THR A 373 -18.29 17.28 1.83
C THR A 373 -17.71 18.37 2.71
N GLY A 374 -18.39 19.50 2.81
CA GLY A 374 -17.94 20.63 3.61
C GLY A 374 -17.99 20.35 5.13
N ASN A 375 -18.98 19.60 5.57
CA ASN A 375 -19.09 19.18 6.97
C ASN A 375 -17.98 18.17 7.32
N SER A 376 -17.70 17.22 6.44
CA SER A 376 -16.59 16.26 6.61
C SER A 376 -15.23 16.94 6.75
N LEU A 377 -14.95 17.94 5.89
CA LEU A 377 -13.74 18.75 5.99
C LEU A 377 -13.64 19.48 7.33
N LYS A 378 -14.74 20.04 7.83
CA LYS A 378 -14.78 20.72 9.15
C LYS A 378 -14.49 19.74 10.28
N GLU A 379 -15.13 18.58 10.26
CA GLU A 379 -14.95 17.59 11.31
C GLU A 379 -13.53 16.98 11.32
N ILE A 380 -12.93 16.74 10.14
CA ILE A 380 -11.54 16.30 10.03
C ILE A 380 -10.61 17.35 10.65
N VAL A 381 -10.78 18.62 10.29
CA VAL A 381 -9.97 19.71 10.84
C VAL A 381 -10.22 19.88 12.35
N TYR A 382 -11.46 19.77 12.79
CA TYR A 382 -11.82 19.83 14.22
C TYR A 382 -11.07 18.77 15.03
N GLU A 383 -11.02 17.51 14.58
CA GLU A 383 -10.32 16.46 15.31
C GLU A 383 -8.79 16.67 15.33
N ILE A 384 -8.21 17.23 14.26
CA ILE A 384 -6.80 17.61 14.23
C ILE A 384 -6.55 18.71 15.29
N GLU A 385 -7.31 19.81 15.26
CA GLU A 385 -7.16 20.91 16.20
C GLU A 385 -7.44 20.49 17.65
N ARG A 386 -8.41 19.61 17.86
CA ARG A 386 -8.70 19.03 19.16
C ARG A 386 -7.52 18.25 19.70
N LEU A 387 -6.86 17.41 18.85
CA LEU A 387 -5.67 16.67 19.27
C LEU A 387 -4.48 17.60 19.56
N GLN A 388 -4.35 18.69 18.82
CA GLN A 388 -3.32 19.71 19.07
C GLN A 388 -3.51 20.44 20.41
N LYS A 389 -4.77 20.70 20.81
CA LYS A 389 -5.12 21.46 22.01
C LYS A 389 -5.18 20.58 23.25
N THR A 390 -5.70 19.36 23.10
CA THR A 390 -5.99 18.46 24.23
C THR A 390 -5.29 17.12 24.02
N PRO A 391 -4.27 16.80 24.81
CA PRO A 391 -3.63 15.50 24.79
C PRO A 391 -4.63 14.35 24.95
N PRO A 392 -4.38 13.20 24.33
CA PRO A 392 -5.22 12.02 24.56
C PRO A 392 -5.12 11.57 26.03
N THR A 393 -6.14 10.88 26.51
CA THR A 393 -6.06 10.21 27.80
C THR A 393 -5.01 9.10 27.77
N THR A 394 -4.50 8.72 28.92
CA THR A 394 -3.56 7.59 29.03
C THR A 394 -4.18 6.30 28.50
N GLU A 395 -5.47 6.09 28.74
CA GLU A 395 -6.21 4.91 28.27
C GLU A 395 -6.36 4.91 26.75
N GLU A 396 -6.75 6.05 26.15
CA GLU A 396 -6.85 6.21 24.70
C GLU A 396 -5.51 5.91 24.01
N LEU A 397 -4.42 6.49 24.52
CA LEU A 397 -3.07 6.26 23.98
C LEU A 397 -2.63 4.81 24.19
N LYS A 398 -2.91 4.20 25.35
CA LYS A 398 -2.56 2.81 25.61
C LYS A 398 -3.26 1.85 24.65
N GLY A 399 -4.51 2.11 24.29
CA GLY A 399 -5.22 1.35 23.25
C GLY A 399 -4.49 1.39 21.91
N ILE A 400 -4.02 2.56 21.48
CA ILE A 400 -3.25 2.74 20.24
C ILE A 400 -1.86 2.09 20.31
N GLN A 401 -1.17 2.21 21.43
CA GLN A 401 0.14 1.56 21.64
C GLN A 401 0.02 0.03 21.56
N ASN A 402 -1.01 -0.54 22.17
CA ASN A 402 -1.30 -1.97 22.08
C ASN A 402 -1.62 -2.41 20.63
N TYR A 403 -2.43 -1.62 19.91
CA TYR A 403 -2.76 -1.84 18.51
C TYR A 403 -1.51 -1.83 17.61
N GLU A 404 -0.67 -0.79 17.71
CA GLU A 404 0.56 -0.66 16.93
C GLU A 404 1.57 -1.77 17.25
N SER A 405 1.71 -2.12 18.52
CA SER A 405 2.57 -3.22 18.96
C SER A 405 2.06 -4.57 18.44
N GLY A 406 0.74 -4.80 18.49
CA GLY A 406 0.13 -6.01 17.93
C GLY A 406 0.31 -6.11 16.42
N LEU A 407 0.10 -5.03 15.67
CA LEU A 407 0.37 -4.98 14.22
C LEU A 407 1.85 -5.25 13.90
N PHE A 408 2.78 -4.73 14.73
CA PHE A 408 4.20 -5.00 14.54
C PHE A 408 4.50 -6.50 14.69
N VAL A 409 3.97 -7.15 15.72
CA VAL A 409 4.13 -8.60 15.92
C VAL A 409 3.56 -9.38 14.73
N LEU A 410 2.34 -9.05 14.30
CA LEU A 410 1.70 -9.71 13.15
C LEU A 410 2.51 -9.55 11.86
N ARG A 411 3.04 -8.36 11.58
CA ARG A 411 3.88 -8.10 10.40
C ARG A 411 5.16 -8.92 10.41
N ASN A 412 5.73 -9.18 11.57
CA ASN A 412 6.98 -9.93 11.73
C ASN A 412 6.76 -11.44 11.96
N SER A 413 5.51 -11.93 11.88
CA SER A 413 5.19 -13.35 12.09
C SER A 413 5.28 -14.21 10.83
N THR A 414 5.68 -13.64 9.70
CA THR A 414 5.80 -14.36 8.42
C THR A 414 7.14 -14.11 7.75
N PRO A 415 7.67 -15.06 6.95
CA PRO A 415 8.89 -14.85 6.18
C PRO A 415 8.86 -13.58 5.31
N SER A 416 7.76 -13.35 4.60
CA SER A 416 7.58 -12.16 3.76
C SER A 416 7.54 -10.86 4.57
N GLY A 417 6.95 -10.89 5.77
CA GLY A 417 6.93 -9.76 6.67
C GLY A 417 8.32 -9.37 7.14
N ILE A 418 9.13 -10.35 7.57
CA ILE A 418 10.54 -10.13 7.97
C ILE A 418 11.35 -9.55 6.80
N ILE A 419 11.24 -10.15 5.61
CA ILE A 419 11.91 -9.64 4.40
C ILE A 419 11.51 -8.18 4.12
N GLY A 420 10.20 -7.87 4.18
CA GLY A 420 9.70 -6.50 3.96
C GLY A 420 10.27 -5.49 4.96
N GLN A 421 10.41 -5.88 6.23
CA GLN A 421 11.03 -5.02 7.25
C GLN A 421 12.53 -4.80 6.97
N LEU A 422 13.28 -5.86 6.65
CA LEU A 422 14.71 -5.74 6.32
C LEU A 422 14.93 -4.88 5.09
N ASN A 423 14.12 -5.04 4.05
CA ASN A 423 14.17 -4.18 2.87
C ASN A 423 13.87 -2.71 3.21
N SER A 424 12.91 -2.47 4.10
CA SER A 424 12.60 -1.11 4.56
C SER A 424 13.78 -0.49 5.33
N LEU A 425 14.46 -1.27 6.19
CA LEU A 425 15.68 -0.80 6.86
C LEU A 425 16.75 -0.39 5.84
N ASP A 426 16.99 -1.23 4.83
CA ASP A 426 18.00 -0.96 3.80
C ASP A 426 17.65 0.27 2.96
N LEU A 427 16.41 0.39 2.52
CA LEU A 427 15.97 1.55 1.74
C LEU A 427 16.17 2.86 2.49
N HIS A 428 15.88 2.89 3.78
CA HIS A 428 15.99 4.10 4.60
C HIS A 428 17.34 4.25 5.32
N GLY A 429 18.25 3.27 5.18
CA GLY A 429 19.56 3.26 5.86
C GLY A 429 19.45 3.18 7.38
N LEU A 430 18.53 2.33 7.88
CA LEU A 430 18.24 2.17 9.31
C LEU A 430 18.94 0.94 9.88
N PRO A 431 19.38 0.99 11.15
CA PRO A 431 19.97 -0.17 11.83
C PRO A 431 18.89 -1.15 12.30
N ASP A 432 19.29 -2.39 12.62
CA ASP A 432 18.40 -3.41 13.19
C ASP A 432 17.71 -2.98 14.48
N SER A 433 18.35 -2.12 15.26
CA SER A 433 17.78 -1.55 16.50
C SER A 433 16.47 -0.80 16.25
N TYR A 434 16.28 -0.27 15.04
CA TYR A 434 15.01 0.34 14.66
C TYR A 434 13.82 -0.64 14.78
N LEU A 435 14.02 -1.93 14.46
CA LEU A 435 13.00 -2.97 14.63
C LEU A 435 12.98 -3.51 16.06
N THR A 436 14.14 -3.86 16.63
CA THR A 436 14.20 -4.48 17.96
C THR A 436 13.72 -3.57 19.09
N GLU A 437 13.84 -2.24 18.92
CA GLU A 437 13.35 -1.25 19.87
C GLU A 437 11.97 -0.68 19.50
N GLN A 438 11.37 -1.11 18.39
CA GLN A 438 10.15 -0.48 17.88
C GLN A 438 9.00 -0.52 18.88
N VAL A 439 8.72 -1.66 19.51
CA VAL A 439 7.66 -1.80 20.53
C VAL A 439 7.94 -0.92 21.74
N LYS A 440 9.19 -0.88 22.21
CA LYS A 440 9.63 0.02 23.29
C LYS A 440 9.40 1.48 22.91
N ASN A 441 9.81 1.88 21.72
CA ASN A 441 9.66 3.26 21.22
C ASN A 441 8.18 3.67 21.05
N ILE A 442 7.32 2.75 20.59
CA ILE A 442 5.87 2.98 20.52
C ILE A 442 5.32 3.24 21.94
N ASN A 443 5.66 2.39 22.92
CA ASN A 443 5.16 2.49 24.28
C ASN A 443 5.78 3.66 25.07
N ALA A 444 6.88 4.21 24.65
CA ALA A 444 7.52 5.40 25.26
C ALA A 444 6.86 6.72 24.84
N VAL A 445 6.03 6.73 23.80
CA VAL A 445 5.32 7.97 23.39
C VAL A 445 4.30 8.36 24.45
N THR A 446 4.39 9.61 24.92
CA THR A 446 3.48 10.15 25.93
C THR A 446 2.29 10.90 25.31
N PRO A 447 1.17 11.07 26.04
CA PRO A 447 0.03 11.87 25.58
C PRO A 447 0.43 13.29 25.15
N GLN A 448 1.32 13.92 25.90
CA GLN A 448 1.82 15.26 25.59
C GLN A 448 2.58 15.28 24.26
N GLN A 449 3.46 14.30 24.04
CA GLN A 449 4.20 14.18 22.78
C GLN A 449 3.29 13.95 21.57
N VAL A 450 2.16 13.24 21.71
CA VAL A 450 1.19 13.08 20.63
C VAL A 450 0.62 14.43 20.19
N SER A 451 0.20 15.27 21.13
CA SER A 451 -0.31 16.61 20.82
C SER A 451 0.75 17.55 20.25
N GLU A 452 1.98 17.51 20.79
CA GLU A 452 3.12 18.27 20.26
C GLU A 452 3.46 17.84 18.83
N THR A 453 3.41 16.55 18.56
CA THR A 453 3.63 15.99 17.22
C THR A 453 2.53 16.44 16.25
N ALA A 454 1.27 16.43 16.68
CA ALA A 454 0.16 16.95 15.87
C ALA A 454 0.34 18.45 15.55
N ARG A 455 0.74 19.27 16.52
CA ARG A 455 1.05 20.70 16.29
C ARG A 455 2.19 20.92 15.31
N LYS A 456 3.23 20.08 15.38
CA LYS A 456 4.43 20.23 14.55
C LYS A 456 4.21 19.75 13.12
N TYR A 457 3.54 18.60 12.93
CA TYR A 457 3.52 17.87 11.67
C TYR A 457 2.17 17.80 10.97
N VAL A 458 1.06 18.14 11.62
CA VAL A 458 -0.28 18.03 11.03
C VAL A 458 -1.02 19.36 11.27
N ARG A 459 -0.72 20.35 10.43
CA ARG A 459 -1.16 21.73 10.59
C ARG A 459 -2.24 22.08 9.57
N PRO A 460 -3.52 22.20 9.96
CA PRO A 460 -4.62 22.43 9.04
C PRO A 460 -4.45 23.67 8.13
N GLU A 461 -3.80 24.73 8.63
CA GLU A 461 -3.52 25.95 7.86
C GLU A 461 -2.48 25.77 6.76
N ALA A 462 -1.67 24.72 6.84
CA ALA A 462 -0.59 24.42 5.90
C ALA A 462 -0.93 23.27 4.93
N MET A 463 -2.14 22.71 5.01
CA MET A 463 -2.52 21.52 4.24
C MET A 463 -2.94 21.84 2.81
N THR A 464 -2.59 20.93 1.92
CA THR A 464 -3.21 20.80 0.60
C THR A 464 -4.46 19.94 0.73
N ILE A 465 -5.57 20.42 0.17
CA ILE A 465 -6.85 19.72 0.12
C ILE A 465 -7.24 19.51 -1.34
N VAL A 466 -7.56 18.27 -1.69
CA VAL A 466 -8.11 17.93 -3.02
C VAL A 466 -9.44 17.26 -2.82
N VAL A 467 -10.45 17.72 -3.55
CA VAL A 467 -11.81 17.15 -3.53
C VAL A 467 -12.24 16.81 -4.96
N VAL A 468 -12.58 15.54 -5.18
CA VAL A 468 -13.16 15.07 -6.45
C VAL A 468 -14.65 14.82 -6.23
N GLY A 469 -15.52 15.50 -6.97
CA GLY A 469 -16.98 15.37 -6.81
C GLY A 469 -17.75 16.29 -7.75
N ASP A 470 -19.07 16.29 -7.63
CA ASP A 470 -19.93 17.17 -8.41
C ASP A 470 -19.73 18.64 -7.96
N LYS A 471 -19.03 19.42 -8.79
CA LYS A 471 -18.69 20.81 -8.48
C LYS A 471 -19.91 21.69 -8.19
N LYS A 472 -21.05 21.42 -8.80
CA LYS A 472 -22.26 22.18 -8.53
C LYS A 472 -22.70 22.06 -7.07
N ILE A 473 -22.40 20.93 -6.45
CA ILE A 473 -22.77 20.62 -5.06
C ILE A 473 -21.62 20.94 -4.11
N ILE A 474 -20.36 20.60 -4.47
CA ILE A 474 -19.23 20.73 -3.55
C ILE A 474 -18.64 22.14 -3.48
N ASP A 475 -18.61 22.93 -4.59
CA ASP A 475 -17.96 24.25 -4.59
C ASP A 475 -18.59 25.24 -3.59
N PRO A 476 -19.94 25.34 -3.45
CA PRO A 476 -20.55 26.17 -2.40
C PRO A 476 -20.16 25.74 -0.97
N GLN A 477 -20.06 24.45 -0.73
CA GLN A 477 -19.67 23.89 0.56
C GLN A 477 -18.20 24.19 0.89
N ILE A 478 -17.31 24.04 -0.11
CA ILE A 478 -15.88 24.35 0.00
C ILE A 478 -15.68 25.86 0.25
N LYS A 479 -16.43 26.72 -0.44
CA LYS A 479 -16.40 28.16 -0.18
C LYS A 479 -16.78 28.47 1.27
N LYS A 480 -17.88 27.91 1.76
CA LYS A 480 -18.31 28.07 3.15
C LYS A 480 -17.27 27.57 4.16
N PHE A 481 -16.60 26.44 3.85
CA PHE A 481 -15.49 25.91 4.64
C PHE A 481 -14.31 26.89 4.68
N LYS A 482 -13.85 27.40 3.51
CA LYS A 482 -12.77 28.40 3.40
C LYS A 482 -13.10 29.67 4.20
N ASP A 483 -14.32 30.20 4.05
CA ASP A 483 -14.75 31.42 4.75
C ASP A 483 -14.81 31.24 6.27
N SER A 484 -15.18 30.04 6.76
CA SER A 484 -15.15 29.74 8.19
C SER A 484 -13.73 29.69 8.75
N ARG A 485 -12.77 29.23 7.95
CA ARG A 485 -11.35 29.17 8.35
C ARG A 485 -10.71 30.56 8.45
N LYS A 486 -11.02 31.46 7.51
CA LYS A 486 -10.53 32.86 7.53
C LYS A 486 -11.01 33.65 8.76
N LYS A 487 -12.16 33.30 9.32
CA LYS A 487 -12.70 33.97 10.52
C LYS A 487 -12.10 33.42 11.82
N ALA A 488 -11.46 32.24 11.77
CA ALA A 488 -10.87 31.58 12.93
C ALA A 488 -9.37 31.91 13.11
N LEU A 489 -8.74 32.53 12.11
CA LEU A 489 -7.37 33.08 12.10
C LEU A 489 -7.44 34.60 12.41
#